data_fee3ac1b89d1f2b9f0262a41fcf21a62
#
_entry.id   fee3ac1b89d1f2b9f0262a41fcf21a62
#
_cell.length_a   1.000
_cell.length_b   1.000
_cell.length_c   1.000
_cell.angle_alpha   90.00
_cell.angle_beta   90.00
_cell.angle_gamma   90.00
#
_symmetry.space_group_name_H-M   'P 1'
#
loop_
_entity.id
_entity.type
_entity.pdbx_description
1 polymer ?
#
loop_
_entity_poly.entity_id
_entity_poly.type
_entity_poly.pdbx_seq_one_letter_code
_entity_poly.pdbx_strand_id
1 'polypeptide(L)'
;MAKKFSLADAKAVNKAVADKLAQWDSLSLEQQLKKLNFEAYDFLGGNYHNVQQKYPTWQVSQQAYVKQIGIVQDKIDWKAIKDSYADLSKFSTKSKPYQSLIAQLENAINGNDKAMAQQTITELNARKESIEKAAAKRKSKVKDVKFKDSDFTQERKDEAKWFIHSSDANDYFFDNAVDMWKLASTNEKAAMYQYTAGSSYITEPLRAIKGYYHYYGSRLSEAEKHIADMTQYIARSTLKDDVWVKRDEISAFVNYRFGLSDLDAYISDPSKLVGKVGTDDSFMSCGNCRNTNFGSKPVCLNIYCPKGTQMTYAEPFSAFGSSHDNGDYCPGKKWNGTSKPTTTGENEIILQRGTKFRITKAEYTNGKWYIDMEVLEQSPKVIKDMVSTPMGFYCKY
;
A
#
# COMPACT_ATOMS: atom_id res chain seq x y z
N MET A 1 23.86 27.12 -41.16
CA MET A 1 23.41 28.50 -40.82
C MET A 1 21.97 28.43 -40.33
N ALA A 2 21.67 28.82 -39.08
CA ALA A 2 20.32 28.89 -38.58
C ALA A 2 19.52 29.94 -39.38
N LYS A 3 18.38 29.58 -39.93
CA LYS A 3 17.47 30.42 -40.68
C LYS A 3 17.11 31.65 -39.82
N LYS A 4 17.46 32.87 -40.29
CA LYS A 4 17.08 34.09 -39.57
C LYS A 4 15.56 34.23 -39.55
N PHE A 5 14.97 34.39 -38.35
CA PHE A 5 13.57 34.60 -38.17
C PHE A 5 13.11 35.89 -38.90
N SER A 6 12.15 35.76 -39.80
CA SER A 6 11.67 36.85 -40.66
C SER A 6 10.36 37.47 -40.14
N LEU A 7 9.99 38.64 -40.71
CA LEU A 7 8.68 39.24 -40.42
C LEU A 7 7.53 38.33 -40.86
N ALA A 8 7.71 37.54 -41.91
CA ALA A 8 6.72 36.55 -42.34
C ALA A 8 6.53 35.44 -41.31
N ASP A 9 7.66 34.96 -40.74
CA ASP A 9 7.62 33.96 -39.68
C ASP A 9 6.88 34.51 -38.42
N ALA A 10 7.16 35.77 -38.03
CA ALA A 10 6.47 36.44 -36.93
C ALA A 10 4.93 36.57 -37.15
N LYS A 11 4.53 36.94 -38.38
CA LYS A 11 3.12 37.01 -38.77
C LYS A 11 2.44 35.63 -38.74
N ALA A 12 3.14 34.60 -39.21
CA ALA A 12 2.64 33.21 -39.15
C ALA A 12 2.43 32.72 -37.73
N VAL A 13 3.39 33.00 -36.81
CA VAL A 13 3.29 32.67 -35.39
C VAL A 13 2.13 33.41 -34.73
N ASN A 14 1.97 34.73 -34.99
CA ASN A 14 0.85 35.50 -34.46
C ASN A 14 -0.50 34.94 -34.91
N LYS A 15 -0.61 34.56 -36.19
CA LYS A 15 -1.83 33.92 -36.68
C LYS A 15 -2.10 32.60 -36.01
N ALA A 16 -1.09 31.74 -35.87
CA ALA A 16 -1.23 30.46 -35.21
C ALA A 16 -1.67 30.60 -33.74
N VAL A 17 -1.13 31.60 -33.02
CA VAL A 17 -1.55 31.92 -31.64
C VAL A 17 -3.01 32.38 -31.62
N ALA A 18 -3.40 33.28 -32.52
CA ALA A 18 -4.78 33.77 -32.60
C ALA A 18 -5.77 32.62 -32.89
N ASP A 19 -5.44 31.76 -33.86
CA ASP A 19 -6.26 30.59 -34.23
C ASP A 19 -6.39 29.59 -33.05
N LYS A 20 -5.33 29.38 -32.29
CA LYS A 20 -5.35 28.54 -31.08
C LYS A 20 -6.19 29.15 -29.95
N LEU A 21 -6.09 30.45 -29.72
CA LEU A 21 -6.90 31.15 -28.73
C LEU A 21 -8.39 31.10 -29.08
N ALA A 22 -8.75 31.25 -30.35
CA ALA A 22 -10.13 31.16 -30.81
C ALA A 22 -10.76 29.77 -30.61
N GLN A 23 -9.95 28.72 -30.66
CA GLN A 23 -10.42 27.34 -30.44
C GLN A 23 -10.39 26.90 -28.96
N TRP A 24 -9.77 27.68 -28.09
CA TRP A 24 -9.49 27.27 -26.72
C TRP A 24 -10.74 27.01 -25.89
N ASP A 25 -11.75 27.86 -26.01
CA ASP A 25 -12.97 27.74 -25.23
C ASP A 25 -13.87 26.56 -25.65
N SER A 26 -13.61 25.98 -26.83
CA SER A 26 -14.31 24.79 -27.31
C SER A 26 -13.69 23.48 -26.78
N LEU A 27 -12.51 23.51 -26.15
CA LEU A 27 -11.81 22.36 -25.64
C LEU A 27 -12.25 22.01 -24.20
N SER A 28 -12.26 20.73 -23.89
CA SER A 28 -12.41 20.30 -22.48
C SER A 28 -11.21 20.77 -21.64
N LEU A 29 -11.40 20.90 -20.33
CA LEU A 29 -10.34 21.32 -19.40
C LEU A 29 -9.11 20.41 -19.48
N GLU A 30 -9.31 19.11 -19.71
CA GLU A 30 -8.26 18.13 -19.88
C GLU A 30 -7.47 18.33 -21.19
N GLN A 31 -8.18 18.63 -22.27
CA GLN A 31 -7.56 18.96 -23.55
C GLN A 31 -6.79 20.29 -23.48
N GLN A 32 -7.34 21.28 -22.77
CA GLN A 32 -6.68 22.54 -22.50
C GLN A 32 -5.38 22.34 -21.71
N LEU A 33 -5.41 21.49 -20.65
CA LEU A 33 -4.24 21.15 -19.85
C LEU A 33 -3.15 20.45 -20.68
N LYS A 34 -3.54 19.51 -21.52
CA LYS A 34 -2.61 18.78 -22.39
C LYS A 34 -1.94 19.74 -23.39
N LYS A 35 -2.68 20.67 -23.98
CA LYS A 35 -2.13 21.70 -24.87
C LYS A 35 -1.22 22.69 -24.15
N LEU A 36 -1.57 23.09 -22.92
CA LEU A 36 -0.75 23.94 -22.08
C LEU A 36 0.67 23.37 -21.85
N ASN A 37 0.74 22.11 -21.50
CA ASN A 37 2.02 21.46 -21.20
C ASN A 37 2.90 21.26 -22.41
N PHE A 38 2.34 21.12 -23.61
CA PHE A 38 3.09 20.84 -24.84
C PHE A 38 3.42 22.10 -25.63
N GLU A 39 2.46 23.02 -25.75
CA GLU A 39 2.58 24.17 -26.64
C GLU A 39 3.21 25.40 -25.95
N ALA A 40 3.11 25.53 -24.63
CA ALA A 40 3.79 26.58 -23.89
C ALA A 40 5.32 26.47 -23.99
N TYR A 41 5.85 25.24 -24.02
CA TYR A 41 7.28 24.98 -24.17
C TYR A 41 7.80 25.39 -25.57
N ASP A 42 7.06 25.06 -26.60
CA ASP A 42 7.43 25.42 -28.00
C ASP A 42 7.35 26.93 -28.25
N PHE A 43 6.41 27.63 -27.61
CA PHE A 43 6.25 29.07 -27.74
C PHE A 43 7.25 29.90 -26.94
N LEU A 44 7.66 29.41 -25.77
CA LEU A 44 8.58 30.11 -24.85
C LEU A 44 10.05 29.73 -25.08
N GLY A 45 10.32 28.76 -25.98
CA GLY A 45 11.68 28.26 -26.26
C GLY A 45 12.55 29.18 -27.10
N GLY A 46 13.81 29.10 -26.84
CA GLY A 46 15.04 29.53 -27.47
C GLY A 46 15.15 30.80 -28.33
N ASN A 47 14.17 31.18 -29.12
CA ASN A 47 14.21 32.36 -29.99
C ASN A 47 13.33 33.53 -29.48
N TYR A 48 12.69 33.37 -28.37
CA TYR A 48 11.73 34.29 -27.81
C TYR A 48 12.27 35.71 -27.60
N HIS A 49 13.42 35.85 -26.99
CA HIS A 49 14.02 37.16 -26.68
C HIS A 49 14.38 37.99 -27.93
N ASN A 50 14.87 37.36 -28.98
CA ASN A 50 15.29 38.07 -30.21
C ASN A 50 14.10 38.52 -31.06
N VAL A 51 13.00 37.78 -31.02
CA VAL A 51 11.78 38.08 -31.76
C VAL A 51 10.95 39.16 -31.05
N GLN A 52 10.89 39.11 -29.73
CA GLN A 52 10.13 40.03 -28.87
C GLN A 52 10.55 41.49 -29.03
N GLN A 53 11.86 41.74 -29.16
CA GLN A 53 12.38 43.10 -29.34
C GLN A 53 12.12 43.67 -30.74
N LYS A 54 12.05 42.80 -31.73
CA LYS A 54 11.99 43.22 -33.16
C LYS A 54 10.58 43.33 -33.73
N TYR A 55 9.58 42.64 -33.09
CA TYR A 55 8.22 42.54 -33.58
C TYR A 55 7.19 42.71 -32.45
N PRO A 56 6.77 43.96 -32.18
CA PRO A 56 5.82 44.26 -31.08
C PRO A 56 4.48 43.55 -31.20
N THR A 57 3.99 43.30 -32.41
CA THR A 57 2.71 42.55 -32.62
C THR A 57 2.83 41.11 -32.18
N TRP A 58 3.99 40.48 -32.30
CA TRP A 58 4.25 39.13 -31.79
C TRP A 58 4.25 39.12 -30.27
N GLN A 59 4.83 40.15 -29.65
CA GLN A 59 4.84 40.31 -28.20
C GLN A 59 3.41 40.43 -27.63
N VAL A 60 2.51 41.17 -28.26
CA VAL A 60 1.11 41.31 -27.88
C VAL A 60 0.39 39.95 -27.95
N SER A 61 0.60 39.19 -29.02
CA SER A 61 0.00 37.85 -29.17
C SER A 61 0.53 36.86 -28.13
N GLN A 62 1.81 36.93 -27.80
CA GLN A 62 2.42 36.13 -26.72
C GLN A 62 1.84 36.49 -25.35
N GLN A 63 1.70 37.78 -25.06
CA GLN A 63 1.07 38.21 -23.80
C GLN A 63 -0.37 37.72 -23.68
N ALA A 64 -1.13 37.77 -24.77
CA ALA A 64 -2.49 37.22 -24.80
C ALA A 64 -2.51 35.72 -24.53
N TYR A 65 -1.59 34.96 -25.10
CA TYR A 65 -1.43 33.53 -24.90
C TYR A 65 -1.06 33.20 -23.44
N VAL A 66 -0.07 33.89 -22.87
CA VAL A 66 0.35 33.73 -21.47
C VAL A 66 -0.81 34.05 -20.51
N LYS A 67 -1.58 35.10 -20.82
CA LYS A 67 -2.78 35.43 -20.06
C LYS A 67 -3.82 34.29 -20.10
N GLN A 68 -4.04 33.70 -21.28
CA GLN A 68 -4.99 32.58 -21.43
C GLN A 68 -4.51 31.33 -20.67
N ILE A 69 -3.20 31.05 -20.69
CA ILE A 69 -2.60 30.00 -19.86
C ILE A 69 -2.96 30.21 -18.38
N GLY A 70 -2.79 31.43 -17.87
CA GLY A 70 -3.12 31.77 -16.49
C GLY A 70 -4.60 31.55 -16.18
N ILE A 71 -5.51 31.91 -17.09
CA ILE A 71 -6.95 31.70 -16.94
C ILE A 71 -7.29 30.21 -16.88
N VAL A 72 -6.70 29.40 -17.73
CA VAL A 72 -6.95 27.93 -17.74
C VAL A 72 -6.38 27.28 -16.49
N GLN A 73 -5.17 27.64 -16.08
CA GLN A 73 -4.57 27.14 -14.85
C GLN A 73 -5.44 27.49 -13.63
N ASP A 74 -5.95 28.72 -13.58
CA ASP A 74 -6.86 29.12 -12.51
C ASP A 74 -8.14 28.27 -12.47
N LYS A 75 -8.76 27.99 -13.61
CA LYS A 75 -9.92 27.09 -13.70
C LYS A 75 -9.61 25.68 -13.21
N ILE A 76 -8.42 25.16 -13.52
CA ILE A 76 -7.96 23.85 -13.08
C ILE A 76 -7.79 23.83 -11.56
N ASP A 77 -7.12 24.84 -11.02
CA ASP A 77 -6.91 24.97 -9.57
C ASP A 77 -8.25 25.03 -8.82
N TRP A 78 -9.19 25.83 -9.32
CA TRP A 78 -10.55 25.93 -8.74
C TRP A 78 -11.32 24.61 -8.84
N LYS A 79 -11.17 23.87 -9.94
CA LYS A 79 -11.77 22.55 -10.05
C LYS A 79 -11.21 21.60 -8.99
N ALA A 80 -9.87 21.54 -8.82
CA ALA A 80 -9.23 20.73 -7.81
C ALA A 80 -9.67 21.09 -6.38
N ILE A 81 -9.82 22.38 -6.07
CA ILE A 81 -10.34 22.88 -4.80
C ILE A 81 -11.78 22.38 -4.56
N LYS A 82 -12.65 22.50 -5.55
CA LYS A 82 -14.06 22.06 -5.44
C LYS A 82 -14.18 20.54 -5.31
N ASP A 83 -13.36 19.77 -6.02
CA ASP A 83 -13.31 18.31 -5.91
C ASP A 83 -12.83 17.91 -4.50
N SER A 84 -11.80 18.59 -3.97
CA SER A 84 -11.32 18.38 -2.60
C SER A 84 -12.40 18.73 -1.55
N TYR A 85 -13.13 19.83 -1.71
CA TYR A 85 -14.24 20.17 -0.84
C TYR A 85 -15.33 19.08 -0.86
N ALA A 86 -15.70 18.61 -2.04
CA ALA A 86 -16.72 17.57 -2.19
C ALA A 86 -16.31 16.25 -1.50
N ASP A 87 -15.02 15.92 -1.49
CA ASP A 87 -14.52 14.71 -0.80
C ASP A 87 -14.37 14.91 0.71
N LEU A 88 -13.83 16.05 1.14
CA LEU A 88 -13.62 16.35 2.55
C LEU A 88 -14.92 16.58 3.32
N SER A 89 -15.94 17.18 2.69
CA SER A 89 -17.27 17.41 3.29
C SER A 89 -18.04 16.11 3.53
N LYS A 90 -17.73 15.02 2.82
CA LYS A 90 -18.31 13.68 3.07
C LYS A 90 -17.75 13.00 4.30
N PHE A 91 -16.64 13.49 4.85
CA PHE A 91 -16.01 12.86 6.01
C PHE A 91 -16.86 13.04 7.26
N SER A 92 -17.50 11.96 7.72
CA SER A 92 -18.39 11.97 8.89
C SER A 92 -17.59 12.02 10.18
N THR A 93 -17.66 13.15 10.88
CA THR A 93 -17.00 13.34 12.18
C THR A 93 -17.79 14.30 13.08
N LYS A 94 -17.70 14.07 14.41
CA LYS A 94 -18.23 14.99 15.44
C LYS A 94 -17.21 16.08 15.84
N SER A 95 -16.07 16.16 15.18
CA SER A 95 -15.02 17.14 15.49
C SER A 95 -15.49 18.55 15.10
N LYS A 96 -15.83 19.38 16.07
CA LYS A 96 -16.18 20.78 15.86
C LYS A 96 -15.09 21.55 15.08
N PRO A 97 -13.77 21.40 15.39
CA PRO A 97 -12.72 22.06 14.60
C PRO A 97 -12.69 21.62 13.13
N TYR A 98 -12.99 20.34 12.83
CA TYR A 98 -13.08 19.89 11.44
C TYR A 98 -14.27 20.51 10.70
N GLN A 99 -15.45 20.58 11.35
CA GLN A 99 -16.64 21.19 10.79
C GLN A 99 -16.45 22.70 10.56
N SER A 100 -15.74 23.38 11.48
CA SER A 100 -15.38 24.79 11.31
C SER A 100 -14.48 25.02 10.09
N LEU A 101 -13.51 24.14 9.84
CA LEU A 101 -12.64 24.21 8.67
C LEU A 101 -13.43 23.93 7.36
N ILE A 102 -14.40 23.03 7.37
CA ILE A 102 -15.28 22.81 6.20
C ILE A 102 -16.08 24.09 5.88
N ALA A 103 -16.64 24.74 6.89
CA ALA A 103 -17.35 26.02 6.69
C ALA A 103 -16.38 27.13 6.22
N GLN A 104 -15.16 27.18 6.72
CA GLN A 104 -14.14 28.12 6.26
C GLN A 104 -13.76 27.88 4.80
N LEU A 105 -13.59 26.61 4.38
CA LEU A 105 -13.31 26.25 3.00
C LEU A 105 -14.49 26.66 2.07
N GLU A 106 -15.72 26.42 2.49
CA GLU A 106 -16.91 26.83 1.74
C GLU A 106 -16.97 28.36 1.57
N ASN A 107 -16.69 29.10 2.63
CA ASN A 107 -16.63 30.58 2.56
C ASN A 107 -15.52 31.08 1.64
N ALA A 108 -14.32 30.44 1.68
CA ALA A 108 -13.22 30.78 0.79
C ALA A 108 -13.56 30.50 -0.69
N ILE A 109 -14.26 29.40 -0.97
CA ILE A 109 -14.75 29.08 -2.33
C ILE A 109 -15.77 30.12 -2.79
N ASN A 110 -16.74 30.47 -1.95
CA ASN A 110 -17.77 31.44 -2.28
C ASN A 110 -17.22 32.87 -2.41
N GLY A 111 -16.19 33.21 -1.61
CA GLY A 111 -15.46 34.47 -1.66
C GLY A 111 -14.37 34.53 -2.75
N ASN A 112 -14.18 33.45 -3.52
CA ASN A 112 -13.14 33.33 -4.55
C ASN A 112 -11.72 33.58 -4.01
N ASP A 113 -11.47 33.20 -2.75
CA ASP A 113 -10.15 33.27 -2.10
C ASP A 113 -9.41 31.94 -2.24
N LYS A 114 -8.63 31.82 -3.33
CA LYS A 114 -7.90 30.62 -3.68
C LYS A 114 -6.80 30.27 -2.64
N ALA A 115 -6.10 31.26 -2.12
CA ALA A 115 -5.03 31.06 -1.15
C ALA A 115 -5.58 30.48 0.15
N MET A 116 -6.65 31.07 0.68
CA MET A 116 -7.36 30.59 1.87
C MET A 116 -7.93 29.21 1.63
N ALA A 117 -8.51 28.92 0.47
CA ALA A 117 -9.06 27.61 0.14
C ALA A 117 -7.97 26.52 0.15
N GLN A 118 -6.83 26.75 -0.47
CA GLN A 118 -5.69 25.83 -0.51
C GLN A 118 -5.10 25.57 0.88
N GLN A 119 -4.93 26.63 1.67
CA GLN A 119 -4.47 26.51 3.05
C GLN A 119 -5.45 25.67 3.88
N THR A 120 -6.74 25.97 3.79
CA THR A 120 -7.79 25.26 4.55
C THR A 120 -7.89 23.79 4.15
N ILE A 121 -7.71 23.44 2.87
CA ILE A 121 -7.61 22.03 2.41
C ILE A 121 -6.44 21.32 3.08
N THR A 122 -5.28 21.97 3.18
CA THR A 122 -4.09 21.40 3.84
C THR A 122 -4.37 21.12 5.32
N GLU A 123 -5.00 22.06 6.02
CA GLU A 123 -5.39 21.92 7.42
C GLU A 123 -6.44 20.83 7.63
N LEU A 124 -7.45 20.75 6.74
CA LEU A 124 -8.48 19.70 6.75
C LEU A 124 -7.89 18.30 6.58
N ASN A 125 -6.96 18.12 5.65
CA ASN A 125 -6.30 16.84 5.44
C ASN A 125 -5.48 16.42 6.67
N ALA A 126 -4.71 17.33 7.26
CA ALA A 126 -3.97 17.06 8.48
C ALA A 126 -4.89 16.73 9.66
N ARG A 127 -6.02 17.42 9.77
CA ARG A 127 -7.01 17.17 10.83
C ARG A 127 -7.74 15.85 10.64
N LYS A 128 -8.12 15.52 9.42
CA LYS A 128 -8.72 14.23 9.06
C LYS A 128 -7.79 13.08 9.44
N GLU A 129 -6.51 13.16 9.06
CA GLU A 129 -5.52 12.16 9.42
C GLU A 129 -5.38 12.02 10.96
N SER A 130 -5.37 13.13 11.69
CA SER A 130 -5.33 13.13 13.16
C SER A 130 -6.55 12.44 13.78
N ILE A 131 -7.75 12.70 13.25
CA ILE A 131 -9.01 12.08 13.72
C ILE A 131 -9.00 10.58 13.43
N GLU A 132 -8.58 10.17 12.25
CA GLU A 132 -8.47 8.77 11.84
C GLU A 132 -7.45 8.03 12.72
N LYS A 133 -6.28 8.63 12.99
CA LYS A 133 -5.27 8.09 13.92
C LYS A 133 -5.82 7.95 15.35
N ALA A 134 -6.55 8.96 15.83
CA ALA A 134 -7.16 8.91 17.17
C ALA A 134 -8.27 7.85 17.25
N ALA A 135 -9.08 7.69 16.20
CA ALA A 135 -10.10 6.65 16.11
C ALA A 135 -9.48 5.25 16.05
N ALA A 136 -8.40 5.09 15.29
CA ALA A 136 -7.63 3.85 15.23
C ALA A 136 -7.03 3.49 16.62
N LYS A 137 -6.43 4.45 17.32
CA LYS A 137 -5.94 4.25 18.71
C LYS A 137 -7.06 3.86 19.69
N ARG A 138 -8.26 4.39 19.52
CA ARG A 138 -9.42 4.05 20.39
C ARG A 138 -10.03 2.68 20.06
N LYS A 139 -9.96 2.25 18.80
CA LYS A 139 -10.56 1.00 18.33
C LYS A 139 -9.68 -0.23 18.55
N SER A 140 -8.38 -0.07 18.71
CA SER A 140 -7.47 -1.21 18.84
C SER A 140 -6.42 -1.01 19.93
N LYS A 141 -6.69 -1.44 21.14
CA LYS A 141 -5.63 -2.14 21.86
C LYS A 141 -5.42 -3.42 21.05
N VAL A 142 -4.35 -3.48 20.27
CA VAL A 142 -3.94 -4.74 19.66
C VAL A 142 -3.77 -5.73 20.79
N LYS A 143 -4.64 -6.74 20.83
CA LYS A 143 -4.64 -7.73 21.89
C LYS A 143 -3.78 -8.90 21.45
N ASP A 144 -3.00 -9.41 22.36
CA ASP A 144 -2.37 -10.71 22.19
C ASP A 144 -3.46 -11.77 22.02
N VAL A 145 -3.22 -12.69 21.08
CA VAL A 145 -4.03 -13.89 20.90
C VAL A 145 -3.22 -15.07 21.39
N LYS A 146 -3.81 -15.91 22.21
CA LYS A 146 -3.18 -17.10 22.76
C LYS A 146 -4.14 -18.27 22.67
N PHE A 147 -3.69 -19.35 22.08
CA PHE A 147 -4.49 -20.56 21.89
C PHE A 147 -4.23 -21.55 23.03
N LYS A 148 -5.22 -22.38 23.30
CA LYS A 148 -5.19 -23.42 24.34
C LYS A 148 -4.85 -24.78 23.72
N ASP A 149 -4.41 -25.73 24.51
CA ASP A 149 -4.12 -27.08 24.03
C ASP A 149 -5.32 -27.74 23.34
N SER A 150 -6.57 -27.43 23.80
CA SER A 150 -7.79 -27.88 23.15
C SER A 150 -8.01 -27.35 21.73
N ASP A 151 -7.25 -26.31 21.31
CA ASP A 151 -7.31 -25.77 19.96
C ASP A 151 -6.42 -26.56 18.97
N PHE A 152 -5.60 -27.51 19.47
CA PHE A 152 -4.62 -28.27 18.71
C PHE A 152 -4.89 -29.77 18.65
N THR A 153 -6.11 -30.20 18.96
CA THR A 153 -6.48 -31.64 18.88
C THR A 153 -6.36 -32.13 17.41
N GLN A 154 -6.06 -33.40 17.24
CA GLN A 154 -5.94 -33.99 15.91
C GLN A 154 -7.27 -33.87 15.15
N GLU A 155 -8.40 -34.10 15.82
CA GLU A 155 -9.74 -33.93 15.26
C GLU A 155 -9.93 -32.56 14.63
N ARG A 156 -9.63 -31.48 15.35
CA ARG A 156 -9.75 -30.10 14.82
C ARG A 156 -8.83 -29.85 13.62
N LYS A 157 -7.64 -30.42 13.64
CA LYS A 157 -6.69 -30.29 12.50
C LYS A 157 -7.16 -31.04 11.27
N ASP A 158 -7.80 -32.20 11.45
CA ASP A 158 -8.35 -33.02 10.38
C ASP A 158 -9.60 -32.38 9.76
N GLU A 159 -10.40 -31.69 10.58
CA GLU A 159 -11.59 -30.94 10.15
C GLU A 159 -11.28 -29.54 9.62
N ALA A 160 -10.07 -29.02 9.84
CA ALA A 160 -9.68 -27.69 9.43
C ALA A 160 -9.74 -27.53 7.89
N LYS A 161 -10.21 -26.37 7.46
CA LYS A 161 -10.31 -26.06 6.04
C LYS A 161 -8.92 -26.01 5.42
N TRP A 162 -8.68 -26.88 4.46
CA TRP A 162 -7.46 -26.88 3.67
C TRP A 162 -7.78 -27.03 2.20
N PHE A 163 -7.90 -25.91 1.53
CA PHE A 163 -8.27 -25.82 0.13
C PHE A 163 -7.18 -26.38 -0.78
N ILE A 164 -7.57 -27.10 -1.83
CA ILE A 164 -6.64 -27.61 -2.84
C ILE A 164 -6.36 -26.53 -3.87
N HIS A 165 -7.41 -25.81 -4.30
CA HIS A 165 -7.35 -24.82 -5.36
C HIS A 165 -7.72 -23.42 -4.87
N SER A 166 -7.14 -22.40 -5.52
CA SER A 166 -7.42 -20.99 -5.19
C SER A 166 -8.88 -20.61 -5.43
N SER A 167 -9.59 -21.26 -6.36
CA SER A 167 -11.02 -20.99 -6.61
C SER A 167 -11.86 -21.17 -5.35
N ASP A 168 -11.69 -22.31 -4.68
CA ASP A 168 -12.47 -22.64 -3.49
C ASP A 168 -12.04 -21.80 -2.28
N ALA A 169 -10.72 -21.56 -2.20
CA ALA A 169 -10.13 -20.72 -1.16
C ALA A 169 -10.59 -19.26 -1.25
N ASN A 170 -10.67 -18.71 -2.47
CA ASN A 170 -11.04 -17.30 -2.68
C ASN A 170 -12.43 -16.99 -2.15
N ASP A 171 -13.39 -17.88 -2.35
CA ASP A 171 -14.75 -17.67 -1.85
C ASP A 171 -14.75 -17.59 -0.31
N TYR A 172 -14.10 -18.54 0.34
CA TYR A 172 -14.01 -18.56 1.80
C TYR A 172 -13.29 -17.32 2.35
N PHE A 173 -12.12 -17.01 1.82
CA PHE A 173 -11.33 -15.88 2.33
C PHE A 173 -11.96 -14.53 1.99
N PHE A 174 -12.66 -14.42 0.87
CA PHE A 174 -13.47 -13.25 0.56
C PHE A 174 -14.54 -13.02 1.60
N ASP A 175 -15.35 -14.04 1.89
CA ASP A 175 -16.45 -13.95 2.87
C ASP A 175 -15.93 -13.70 4.29
N ASN A 176 -14.72 -14.16 4.60
CA ASN A 176 -14.06 -13.88 5.87
C ASN A 176 -13.54 -12.44 5.98
N ALA A 177 -13.10 -11.83 4.88
CA ALA A 177 -12.36 -10.58 4.86
C ALA A 177 -13.17 -9.37 4.39
N VAL A 178 -14.25 -9.56 3.62
CA VAL A 178 -14.94 -8.49 2.88
C VAL A 178 -15.41 -7.33 3.75
N ASP A 179 -15.87 -7.60 4.96
CA ASP A 179 -16.31 -6.56 5.89
C ASP A 179 -15.12 -5.72 6.38
N MET A 180 -14.00 -6.37 6.62
CA MET A 180 -12.77 -5.68 7.01
C MET A 180 -12.19 -4.87 5.86
N TRP A 181 -12.31 -5.34 4.63
CA TRP A 181 -11.90 -4.59 3.44
C TRP A 181 -12.67 -3.27 3.30
N LYS A 182 -13.97 -3.27 3.58
CA LYS A 182 -14.81 -2.06 3.58
C LYS A 182 -14.40 -1.06 4.66
N LEU A 183 -13.91 -1.55 5.79
CA LEU A 183 -13.51 -0.74 6.94
C LEU A 183 -12.05 -0.28 6.90
N ALA A 184 -11.24 -0.80 5.97
CA ALA A 184 -9.84 -0.44 5.86
C ALA A 184 -9.67 1.04 5.50
N SER A 185 -8.89 1.76 6.29
CA SER A 185 -8.51 3.15 6.01
C SER A 185 -7.57 3.26 4.81
N THR A 186 -7.45 4.44 4.23
CA THR A 186 -6.52 4.71 3.13
C THR A 186 -5.08 4.34 3.50
N ASN A 187 -4.65 4.62 4.75
CA ASN A 187 -3.31 4.30 5.21
C ASN A 187 -3.08 2.80 5.33
N GLU A 188 -4.06 2.06 5.86
CA GLU A 188 -3.98 0.60 5.97
C GLU A 188 -3.92 -0.07 4.60
N LYS A 189 -4.71 0.41 3.64
CA LYS A 189 -4.65 -0.05 2.24
C LYS A 189 -3.29 0.22 1.61
N ALA A 190 -2.75 1.44 1.81
CA ALA A 190 -1.43 1.82 1.32
C ALA A 190 -0.33 0.95 1.94
N ALA A 191 -0.40 0.67 3.24
CA ALA A 191 0.58 -0.16 3.93
C ALA A 191 0.57 -1.60 3.41
N MET A 192 -0.61 -2.19 3.17
CA MET A 192 -0.73 -3.54 2.60
C MET A 192 -0.20 -3.60 1.16
N TYR A 193 -0.53 -2.60 0.34
CA TYR A 193 0.01 -2.50 -1.00
C TYR A 193 1.54 -2.43 -0.99
N GLN A 194 2.12 -1.56 -0.18
CA GLN A 194 3.57 -1.40 -0.08
C GLN A 194 4.25 -2.67 0.43
N TYR A 195 3.62 -3.39 1.37
CA TYR A 195 4.12 -4.67 1.84
C TYR A 195 4.16 -5.71 0.73
N THR A 196 3.12 -5.83 -0.06
CA THR A 196 3.03 -6.81 -1.16
C THR A 196 3.91 -6.43 -2.35
N ALA A 197 4.05 -5.14 -2.67
CA ALA A 197 4.91 -4.64 -3.74
C ALA A 197 6.42 -4.84 -3.46
N GLY A 198 6.82 -4.82 -2.17
CA GLY A 198 8.21 -4.98 -1.78
C GLY A 198 8.36 -4.92 -0.26
N SER A 199 8.22 -6.06 0.40
CA SER A 199 8.11 -6.16 1.86
C SER A 199 9.40 -5.83 2.64
N SER A 200 10.57 -5.78 2.00
CA SER A 200 11.85 -5.74 2.70
C SER A 200 11.96 -4.57 3.68
N TYR A 201 11.56 -3.35 3.28
CA TYR A 201 11.66 -2.17 4.16
C TYR A 201 10.69 -2.21 5.36
N ILE A 202 9.67 -3.09 5.34
CA ILE A 202 8.76 -3.36 6.47
C ILE A 202 9.27 -4.54 7.30
N THR A 203 9.71 -5.62 6.64
CA THR A 203 10.07 -6.88 7.30
C THR A 203 11.46 -6.86 7.90
N GLU A 204 12.42 -6.17 7.27
CA GLU A 204 13.78 -6.08 7.76
C GLU A 204 13.91 -5.38 9.12
N PRO A 205 13.30 -4.20 9.36
CA PRO A 205 13.33 -3.58 10.68
C PRO A 205 12.76 -4.48 11.77
N LEU A 206 11.70 -5.24 11.46
CA LEU A 206 11.07 -6.16 12.39
C LEU A 206 11.95 -7.35 12.75
N ARG A 207 12.73 -7.86 11.79
CA ARG A 207 13.67 -8.97 11.98
C ARG A 207 15.05 -8.53 12.46
N ALA A 208 15.41 -7.28 12.29
CA ALA A 208 16.67 -6.70 12.75
C ALA A 208 16.87 -6.79 14.27
N ILE A 209 15.78 -6.87 15.04
CA ILE A 209 15.80 -7.07 16.51
C ILE A 209 16.64 -8.29 16.90
N LYS A 210 16.63 -9.34 16.08
CA LYS A 210 17.45 -10.54 16.30
C LYS A 210 18.79 -10.50 15.54
N GLY A 211 19.18 -9.34 14.99
CA GLY A 211 20.43 -9.19 14.24
C GLY A 211 20.44 -9.86 12.87
N TYR A 212 19.27 -10.19 12.35
CA TYR A 212 19.17 -10.98 11.11
C TYR A 212 19.21 -10.15 9.84
N TYR A 213 18.73 -8.90 9.87
CA TYR A 213 18.66 -8.03 8.70
C TYR A 213 19.28 -6.67 8.89
N HIS A 214 19.67 -6.13 7.79
CA HIS A 214 20.20 -4.81 7.60
C HIS A 214 19.10 -3.89 7.09
N TYR A 215 18.87 -2.75 7.73
CA TYR A 215 17.87 -1.81 7.32
C TYR A 215 18.47 -0.47 6.87
N TYR A 216 18.00 0.05 5.75
CA TYR A 216 18.37 1.38 5.26
C TYR A 216 17.58 2.46 6.00
N GLY A 217 18.24 3.18 6.91
CA GLY A 217 17.61 4.13 7.82
C GLY A 217 16.77 5.25 7.20
N SER A 218 16.94 5.53 5.90
CA SER A 218 16.19 6.57 5.18
C SER A 218 14.67 6.33 5.07
N ARG A 219 14.20 5.08 5.22
CA ARG A 219 12.77 4.73 5.17
C ARG A 219 12.19 4.30 6.52
N LEU A 220 12.91 4.50 7.60
CA LEU A 220 12.51 4.00 8.91
C LEU A 220 11.17 4.58 9.38
N SER A 221 10.96 5.88 9.26
CA SER A 221 9.71 6.53 9.66
C SER A 221 8.50 6.10 8.82
N GLU A 222 8.72 5.81 7.54
CA GLU A 222 7.70 5.24 6.66
C GLU A 222 7.40 3.80 7.03
N ALA A 223 8.43 3.00 7.31
CA ALA A 223 8.29 1.62 7.77
C ALA A 223 7.50 1.54 9.09
N GLU A 224 7.84 2.38 10.08
CA GLU A 224 7.13 2.46 11.36
C GLU A 224 5.63 2.70 11.15
N LYS A 225 5.28 3.64 10.27
CA LYS A 225 3.89 3.96 9.95
C LYS A 225 3.18 2.76 9.33
N HIS A 226 3.76 2.14 8.30
CA HIS A 226 3.16 1.00 7.61
C HIS A 226 3.05 -0.23 8.54
N ILE A 227 4.05 -0.49 9.38
CA ILE A 227 4.00 -1.55 10.38
C ILE A 227 2.84 -1.30 11.36
N ALA A 228 2.66 -0.05 11.83
CA ALA A 228 1.57 0.29 12.73
C ALA A 228 0.20 0.09 12.08
N ASP A 229 0.03 0.60 10.86
CA ASP A 229 -1.22 0.53 10.11
C ASP A 229 -1.61 -0.93 9.80
N MET A 230 -0.66 -1.74 9.32
CA MET A 230 -0.87 -3.18 9.08
C MET A 230 -1.17 -3.94 10.36
N THR A 231 -0.41 -3.70 11.44
CA THR A 231 -0.63 -4.37 12.72
C THR A 231 -2.04 -4.15 13.25
N GLN A 232 -2.52 -2.91 13.18
CA GLN A 232 -3.86 -2.55 13.64
C GLN A 232 -4.95 -3.12 12.74
N TYR A 233 -4.74 -3.11 11.43
CA TYR A 233 -5.69 -3.68 10.49
C TYR A 233 -5.82 -5.19 10.69
N ILE A 234 -4.71 -5.92 10.69
CA ILE A 234 -4.69 -7.38 10.83
C ILE A 234 -5.25 -7.83 12.20
N ALA A 235 -4.99 -7.06 13.27
CA ALA A 235 -5.53 -7.36 14.59
C ALA A 235 -7.08 -7.37 14.66
N ARG A 236 -7.74 -6.72 13.69
CA ARG A 236 -9.21 -6.73 13.56
C ARG A 236 -9.72 -7.79 12.60
N SER A 237 -8.83 -8.42 11.85
CA SER A 237 -9.15 -9.45 10.87
C SER A 237 -8.76 -10.81 11.42
N THR A 238 -9.75 -11.59 11.86
CA THR A 238 -9.54 -12.89 12.50
C THR A 238 -10.26 -14.00 11.76
N LEU A 239 -9.65 -15.18 11.72
CA LEU A 239 -10.27 -16.37 11.14
C LEU A 239 -11.57 -16.76 11.86
N LYS A 240 -12.58 -17.12 11.10
CA LYS A 240 -13.88 -17.63 11.60
C LYS A 240 -13.86 -19.13 11.85
N ASP A 241 -12.93 -19.84 11.24
CA ASP A 241 -12.75 -21.30 11.35
C ASP A 241 -11.28 -21.65 11.51
N ASP A 242 -10.99 -22.91 11.80
CA ASP A 242 -9.65 -23.49 11.73
C ASP A 242 -9.26 -23.66 10.25
N VAL A 243 -8.06 -23.21 9.88
CA VAL A 243 -7.60 -23.20 8.47
C VAL A 243 -6.14 -23.62 8.38
N TRP A 244 -5.80 -24.35 7.34
CA TRP A 244 -4.43 -24.54 6.92
C TRP A 244 -4.06 -23.54 5.81
N VAL A 245 -2.89 -22.91 5.92
CA VAL A 245 -2.28 -22.08 4.89
C VAL A 245 -0.88 -22.60 4.55
N LYS A 246 -0.37 -22.23 3.38
CA LYS A 246 0.93 -22.71 2.90
C LYS A 246 1.90 -21.55 2.68
N ARG A 247 3.19 -21.82 2.96
CA ARG A 247 4.28 -20.91 2.62
C ARG A 247 5.49 -21.68 2.08
N ASP A 248 6.03 -21.27 0.94
CA ASP A 248 7.35 -21.71 0.49
C ASP A 248 8.39 -20.64 0.83
N GLU A 249 9.52 -21.03 1.47
CA GLU A 249 10.54 -20.09 1.89
C GLU A 249 11.97 -20.67 1.85
N ILE A 250 12.96 -19.84 2.15
CA ILE A 250 14.36 -20.26 2.27
C ILE A 250 14.66 -20.75 3.69
N SER A 251 15.62 -21.68 3.84
CA SER A 251 16.04 -22.25 5.14
C SER A 251 16.43 -21.18 6.16
N ALA A 252 17.01 -20.08 5.70
CA ALA A 252 17.43 -18.99 6.56
C ALA A 252 16.29 -18.37 7.39
N PHE A 253 15.05 -18.30 6.88
CA PHE A 253 13.91 -17.80 7.65
C PHE A 253 13.44 -18.82 8.70
N VAL A 254 13.55 -20.11 8.43
CA VAL A 254 13.29 -21.15 9.43
C VAL A 254 14.33 -21.07 10.54
N ASN A 255 15.61 -20.96 10.18
CA ASN A 255 16.72 -20.79 11.13
C ASN A 255 16.47 -19.58 12.05
N TYR A 256 16.15 -18.43 11.46
CA TYR A 256 15.81 -17.21 12.20
C TYR A 256 14.64 -17.44 13.18
N ARG A 257 13.53 -17.99 12.68
CA ARG A 257 12.29 -18.16 13.46
C ARG A 257 12.46 -19.07 14.64
N PHE A 258 13.18 -20.20 14.46
CA PHE A 258 13.34 -21.22 15.48
C PHE A 258 14.70 -21.17 16.20
N GLY A 259 15.53 -20.17 15.92
CA GLY A 259 16.84 -19.99 16.54
C GLY A 259 17.80 -21.15 16.21
N LEU A 260 17.71 -21.70 14.99
CA LEU A 260 18.60 -22.76 14.53
C LEU A 260 19.88 -22.15 13.96
N SER A 261 21.01 -22.83 14.14
CA SER A 261 22.25 -22.49 13.44
C SER A 261 22.18 -22.87 11.96
N ASP A 262 21.61 -24.04 11.68
CA ASP A 262 21.43 -24.56 10.34
C ASP A 262 20.29 -25.61 10.33
N LEU A 263 19.28 -25.42 9.46
CA LEU A 263 18.17 -26.35 9.28
C LEU A 263 18.68 -27.67 8.69
N ASP A 264 19.67 -27.62 7.79
CA ASP A 264 20.17 -28.81 7.07
C ASP A 264 20.95 -29.76 7.98
N ALA A 265 21.38 -29.32 9.16
CA ALA A 265 21.93 -30.18 10.19
C ALA A 265 20.94 -31.25 10.70
N TYR A 266 19.64 -31.07 10.43
CA TYR A 266 18.58 -32.00 10.84
C TYR A 266 18.12 -32.96 9.73
N ILE A 267 18.76 -32.96 8.56
CA ILE A 267 18.39 -33.84 7.42
C ILE A 267 18.46 -35.32 7.80
N SER A 268 19.44 -35.72 8.61
CA SER A 268 19.59 -37.13 9.04
C SER A 268 18.52 -37.58 10.05
N ASP A 269 17.93 -36.64 10.77
CA ASP A 269 16.86 -36.91 11.74
C ASP A 269 15.94 -35.69 11.90
N PRO A 270 14.98 -35.50 10.95
CA PRO A 270 14.03 -34.41 10.98
C PRO A 270 13.15 -34.38 12.24
N SER A 271 12.95 -35.53 12.91
CA SER A 271 12.09 -35.61 14.10
C SER A 271 12.59 -34.72 15.24
N LYS A 272 13.87 -34.39 15.30
CA LYS A 272 14.46 -33.46 16.27
C LYS A 272 13.97 -32.01 16.15
N LEU A 273 13.32 -31.69 15.06
CA LEU A 273 12.65 -30.39 14.89
C LEU A 273 11.29 -30.34 15.54
N VAL A 274 10.61 -31.50 15.72
CA VAL A 274 9.28 -31.57 16.28
C VAL A 274 9.27 -31.05 17.73
N GLY A 275 8.30 -30.22 18.05
CA GLY A 275 8.17 -29.57 19.35
C GLY A 275 8.98 -28.28 19.48
N LYS A 276 9.89 -27.96 18.56
CA LYS A 276 10.59 -26.67 18.61
C LYS A 276 9.60 -25.53 18.46
N VAL A 277 9.81 -24.49 19.26
CA VAL A 277 8.97 -23.29 19.29
C VAL A 277 9.81 -22.10 18.84
N GLY A 278 9.22 -21.28 17.98
CA GLY A 278 9.89 -20.11 17.44
C GLY A 278 8.92 -18.98 17.13
N THR A 279 9.40 -17.77 16.96
CA THR A 279 8.60 -16.58 16.70
C THR A 279 9.08 -15.84 15.46
N ASP A 280 8.19 -15.51 14.55
CA ASP A 280 8.47 -14.53 13.50
C ASP A 280 8.03 -13.15 13.98
N ASP A 281 8.98 -12.24 14.15
CA ASP A 281 8.70 -10.87 14.58
C ASP A 281 8.07 -10.02 13.47
N SER A 282 8.12 -10.53 12.22
CA SER A 282 7.55 -9.87 11.05
C SER A 282 6.18 -10.46 10.66
N PHE A 283 5.49 -9.75 9.77
CA PHE A 283 4.36 -10.32 9.04
C PHE A 283 4.82 -11.47 8.16
N MET A 284 3.92 -12.43 7.94
CA MET A 284 4.23 -13.60 7.13
C MET A 284 3.21 -13.77 6.01
N SER A 285 3.68 -13.64 4.78
CA SER A 285 2.91 -13.95 3.57
C SER A 285 2.74 -15.45 3.40
N CYS A 286 1.53 -15.87 3.12
CA CYS A 286 1.15 -17.26 2.88
C CYS A 286 0.22 -17.34 1.66
N GLY A 287 0.23 -18.46 0.98
CA GLY A 287 -0.78 -18.80 -0.02
C GLY A 287 -2.05 -19.35 0.64
N ASN A 288 -3.17 -19.16 0.01
CA ASN A 288 -4.49 -19.52 0.49
C ASN A 288 -4.88 -21.00 0.24
N CYS A 289 -4.07 -21.76 -0.51
CA CYS A 289 -4.35 -23.15 -0.87
C CYS A 289 -3.08 -24.00 -1.00
N ARG A 290 -3.27 -25.33 -1.09
CA ARG A 290 -2.17 -26.31 -1.23
C ARG A 290 -1.35 -26.13 -2.49
N ASN A 291 -1.99 -25.74 -3.58
CA ASN A 291 -1.35 -25.62 -4.89
C ASN A 291 -0.66 -24.25 -5.09
N THR A 292 -0.73 -23.37 -4.12
CA THR A 292 0.06 -22.13 -4.17
C THR A 292 1.56 -22.50 -4.19
N ASN A 293 2.27 -21.95 -5.17
CA ASN A 293 3.69 -22.23 -5.35
C ASN A 293 4.44 -20.91 -5.61
N PHE A 294 5.24 -20.49 -4.65
CA PHE A 294 6.12 -19.32 -4.78
C PHE A 294 7.51 -19.70 -5.32
N GLY A 295 7.58 -20.66 -6.21
CA GLY A 295 8.78 -21.09 -6.89
C GLY A 295 9.53 -22.21 -6.20
N SER A 296 10.77 -22.47 -6.65
CA SER A 296 11.62 -23.56 -6.21
C SER A 296 12.31 -23.32 -4.87
N LYS A 297 11.53 -22.93 -3.85
CA LYS A 297 12.08 -22.72 -2.50
C LYS A 297 12.36 -24.07 -1.82
N PRO A 298 13.46 -24.16 -1.02
CA PRO A 298 13.86 -25.40 -0.38
C PRO A 298 12.98 -25.85 0.78
N VAL A 299 12.11 -24.98 1.30
CA VAL A 299 11.24 -25.29 2.44
C VAL A 299 9.79 -25.02 2.08
N CYS A 300 8.92 -25.99 2.35
CA CYS A 300 7.47 -25.86 2.30
C CYS A 300 6.94 -25.95 3.74
N LEU A 301 6.23 -24.92 4.17
CA LEU A 301 5.55 -24.85 5.45
C LEU A 301 4.06 -25.04 5.25
N ASN A 302 3.44 -25.97 5.97
CA ASN A 302 2.01 -26.05 6.16
C ASN A 302 1.69 -25.50 7.55
N ILE A 303 0.85 -24.51 7.64
CA ILE A 303 0.63 -23.76 8.87
C ILE A 303 -0.84 -23.93 9.30
N TYR A 304 -1.04 -24.61 10.41
CA TYR A 304 -2.33 -24.69 11.05
C TYR A 304 -2.61 -23.39 11.82
N CYS A 305 -3.70 -22.74 11.45
CA CYS A 305 -4.17 -21.49 12.02
C CYS A 305 -5.52 -21.74 12.71
N PRO A 306 -5.58 -21.84 14.04
CA PRO A 306 -6.83 -21.99 14.77
C PRO A 306 -7.78 -20.81 14.52
N LYS A 307 -9.08 -21.04 14.67
CA LYS A 307 -10.10 -19.99 14.70
C LYS A 307 -9.69 -18.88 15.66
N GLY A 308 -9.77 -17.62 15.21
CA GLY A 308 -9.33 -16.46 15.97
C GLY A 308 -7.91 -16.00 15.64
N THR A 309 -7.15 -16.75 14.82
CA THR A 309 -5.86 -16.30 14.31
C THR A 309 -6.02 -14.97 13.58
N GLN A 310 -5.21 -13.99 13.96
CA GLN A 310 -5.15 -12.68 13.29
C GLN A 310 -4.41 -12.82 11.97
N MET A 311 -5.12 -12.61 10.89
CA MET A 311 -4.62 -12.64 9.54
C MET A 311 -5.53 -11.86 8.60
N THR A 312 -5.04 -11.48 7.45
CA THR A 312 -5.86 -10.85 6.42
C THR A 312 -5.66 -11.49 5.07
N TYR A 313 -6.72 -11.53 4.27
CA TYR A 313 -6.67 -11.81 2.85
C TYR A 313 -6.42 -10.48 2.13
N ALA A 314 -5.21 -10.31 1.55
CA ALA A 314 -4.72 -9.02 1.10
C ALA A 314 -5.17 -8.64 -0.32
N GLU A 315 -5.84 -9.53 -1.02
CA GLU A 315 -6.04 -9.52 -2.48
C GLU A 315 -6.46 -8.17 -3.09
N PRO A 316 -7.47 -7.42 -2.58
CA PRO A 316 -7.87 -6.17 -3.21
C PRO A 316 -6.89 -5.02 -2.98
N PHE A 317 -5.92 -5.19 -2.10
CA PHE A 317 -4.93 -4.19 -1.74
C PHE A 317 -3.50 -4.65 -2.07
N SER A 318 -3.35 -5.86 -2.60
CA SER A 318 -2.07 -6.40 -3.04
C SER A 318 -1.62 -5.77 -4.35
N ALA A 319 -0.31 -5.51 -4.46
CA ALA A 319 0.30 -5.08 -5.71
C ALA A 319 0.18 -6.13 -6.84
N PHE A 320 -0.02 -7.40 -6.46
CA PHE A 320 -0.16 -8.54 -7.37
C PHE A 320 -1.54 -9.19 -7.27
N GLY A 321 -2.52 -8.45 -6.76
CA GLY A 321 -3.90 -8.90 -6.66
C GLY A 321 -4.64 -8.79 -7.98
N SER A 322 -5.66 -9.64 -8.16
CA SER A 322 -6.52 -9.64 -9.35
C SER A 322 -7.59 -8.56 -9.35
N SER A 323 -7.83 -7.91 -8.21
CA SER A 323 -8.92 -6.95 -8.01
C SER A 323 -8.56 -5.52 -8.36
N HIS A 324 -7.33 -5.25 -8.76
CA HIS A 324 -6.90 -3.93 -9.23
C HIS A 324 -6.28 -4.01 -10.63
N ASP A 325 -6.41 -2.95 -11.41
CA ASP A 325 -5.85 -2.87 -12.75
C ASP A 325 -4.32 -2.74 -12.71
N ASN A 326 -3.63 -3.76 -13.20
CA ASN A 326 -2.24 -3.74 -13.68
C ASN A 326 -1.19 -3.05 -12.80
N GLY A 327 -1.07 -3.40 -11.53
CA GLY A 327 0.15 -3.18 -10.77
C GLY A 327 0.47 -1.74 -10.35
N ASP A 328 -0.25 -0.75 -10.83
CA ASP A 328 -0.05 0.63 -10.40
C ASP A 328 -0.92 0.94 -9.19
N TYR A 329 -0.30 0.95 -8.01
CA TYR A 329 -0.94 1.53 -6.85
C TYR A 329 -1.25 2.99 -7.15
N CYS A 330 -2.50 3.21 -7.48
CA CYS A 330 -3.07 4.53 -7.44
C CYS A 330 -3.89 4.64 -6.14
N PRO A 331 -3.57 5.57 -5.22
CA PRO A 331 -4.37 5.80 -4.01
C PRO A 331 -5.85 6.06 -4.29
N GLY A 332 -6.20 6.33 -5.53
CA GLY A 332 -7.56 6.50 -6.01
C GLY A 332 -8.20 5.28 -6.66
N LYS A 333 -7.43 4.23 -6.98
CA LYS A 333 -8.00 2.98 -7.49
C LYS A 333 -8.59 2.21 -6.30
N LYS A 334 -9.88 2.08 -6.31
CA LYS A 334 -10.66 1.50 -5.22
C LYS A 334 -11.16 0.15 -5.67
N TRP A 335 -10.93 -0.88 -4.86
CA TRP A 335 -11.80 -2.04 -4.90
C TRP A 335 -13.26 -1.55 -4.87
N ASN A 336 -14.08 -2.00 -5.81
CA ASN A 336 -15.44 -1.50 -6.01
C ASN A 336 -16.42 -1.85 -4.87
N GLY A 337 -15.96 -2.58 -3.85
CA GLY A 337 -16.74 -2.99 -2.69
C GLY A 337 -17.56 -4.26 -2.87
N THR A 338 -17.53 -4.88 -4.06
CA THR A 338 -18.38 -6.03 -4.38
C THR A 338 -17.67 -7.15 -5.13
N SER A 339 -16.65 -6.85 -5.92
CA SER A 339 -15.98 -7.87 -6.74
C SER A 339 -15.21 -8.87 -5.90
N LYS A 340 -15.46 -10.15 -6.14
CA LYS A 340 -14.62 -11.23 -5.63
C LYS A 340 -13.30 -11.26 -6.42
N PRO A 341 -12.16 -11.56 -5.73
CA PRO A 341 -10.89 -11.81 -6.41
C PRO A 341 -10.99 -13.00 -7.37
N THR A 342 -10.17 -12.95 -8.41
CA THR A 342 -10.02 -14.08 -9.34
C THR A 342 -8.82 -14.94 -8.93
N THR A 343 -8.64 -16.08 -9.60
CA THR A 343 -7.49 -16.97 -9.38
C THR A 343 -6.20 -16.49 -10.03
N THR A 344 -6.22 -15.35 -10.72
CA THR A 344 -5.05 -14.80 -11.44
C THR A 344 -4.12 -13.96 -10.56
N GLY A 345 -4.58 -13.53 -9.38
CA GLY A 345 -3.74 -12.83 -8.40
C GLY A 345 -2.92 -13.81 -7.56
N GLU A 346 -2.05 -13.28 -6.70
CA GLU A 346 -1.25 -14.09 -5.77
C GLU A 346 -2.10 -14.74 -4.67
N ASN A 347 -3.30 -14.24 -4.43
CA ASN A 347 -4.23 -14.76 -3.42
C ASN A 347 -3.58 -14.85 -2.02
N GLU A 348 -2.88 -13.78 -1.67
CA GLU A 348 -2.00 -13.71 -0.51
C GLU A 348 -2.79 -13.57 0.79
N ILE A 349 -2.42 -14.40 1.76
CA ILE A 349 -2.79 -14.30 3.15
C ILE A 349 -1.61 -13.72 3.94
N ILE A 350 -1.85 -12.71 4.77
CA ILE A 350 -0.80 -12.13 5.61
C ILE A 350 -1.14 -12.40 7.08
N LEU A 351 -0.30 -13.22 7.74
CA LEU A 351 -0.36 -13.46 9.18
C LEU A 351 0.19 -12.26 9.95
N GLN A 352 -0.39 -12.02 11.13
CA GLN A 352 0.07 -10.99 12.06
C GLN A 352 1.54 -11.20 12.44
N ARG A 353 2.28 -10.10 12.60
CA ARG A 353 3.63 -10.13 13.15
C ARG A 353 3.65 -10.57 14.62
N GLY A 354 4.80 -11.04 15.09
CA GLY A 354 4.93 -11.58 16.44
C GLY A 354 4.18 -12.90 16.61
N THR A 355 3.98 -13.65 15.52
CA THR A 355 3.35 -14.97 15.55
C THR A 355 4.35 -16.02 16.01
N LYS A 356 3.97 -16.76 17.04
CA LYS A 356 4.70 -17.85 17.63
C LYS A 356 4.18 -19.19 17.12
N PHE A 357 5.08 -20.04 16.71
CA PHE A 357 4.80 -21.33 16.08
C PHE A 357 5.41 -22.47 16.85
N ARG A 358 4.81 -23.67 16.73
CA ARG A 358 5.40 -24.93 17.14
C ARG A 358 5.46 -25.86 15.93
N ILE A 359 6.60 -26.50 15.69
CA ILE A 359 6.73 -27.53 14.67
C ILE A 359 6.03 -28.80 15.17
N THR A 360 5.12 -29.35 14.36
CA THR A 360 4.37 -30.58 14.69
C THR A 360 4.83 -31.77 13.85
N LYS A 361 5.38 -31.52 12.66
CA LYS A 361 5.94 -32.52 11.76
C LYS A 361 7.07 -31.93 10.97
N ALA A 362 8.09 -32.71 10.68
CA ALA A 362 9.16 -32.31 9.76
C ALA A 362 9.64 -33.53 8.95
N GLU A 363 9.79 -33.34 7.67
CA GLU A 363 10.27 -34.34 6.72
C GLU A 363 11.22 -33.66 5.72
N TYR A 364 12.27 -34.37 5.33
CA TYR A 364 13.15 -33.99 4.23
C TYR A 364 13.08 -35.05 3.14
N THR A 365 12.57 -34.68 1.97
CA THR A 365 12.45 -35.61 0.86
C THR A 365 12.66 -34.90 -0.47
N ASN A 366 13.35 -35.59 -1.41
CA ASN A 366 13.63 -35.03 -2.74
C ASN A 366 14.33 -33.67 -2.73
N GLY A 367 15.23 -33.43 -1.78
CA GLY A 367 15.96 -32.17 -1.68
C GLY A 367 15.14 -30.99 -1.12
N LYS A 368 13.98 -31.25 -0.53
CA LYS A 368 13.08 -30.22 0.00
C LYS A 368 12.58 -30.57 1.40
N TRP A 369 12.51 -29.57 2.26
CA TRP A 369 11.88 -29.66 3.56
C TRP A 369 10.35 -29.49 3.45
N TYR A 370 9.63 -30.34 4.18
CA TYR A 370 8.18 -30.24 4.43
C TYR A 370 7.98 -30.17 5.93
N ILE A 371 7.51 -29.03 6.41
CA ILE A 371 7.37 -28.76 7.84
C ILE A 371 5.93 -28.33 8.12
N ASP A 372 5.25 -29.12 8.98
CA ASP A 372 3.95 -28.72 9.51
C ASP A 372 4.19 -27.98 10.83
N MET A 373 3.52 -26.86 10.99
CA MET A 373 3.58 -26.08 12.21
C MET A 373 2.20 -25.47 12.56
N GLU A 374 2.04 -25.10 13.80
CA GLU A 374 0.79 -24.53 14.32
C GLU A 374 1.04 -23.19 14.99
N VAL A 375 0.07 -22.28 14.88
CA VAL A 375 0.11 -20.96 15.50
C VAL A 375 -0.29 -21.07 16.96
N LEU A 376 0.66 -20.83 17.89
CA LEU A 376 0.43 -20.89 19.33
C LEU A 376 -0.07 -19.58 19.91
N GLU A 377 0.47 -18.47 19.40
CA GLU A 377 0.25 -17.15 19.98
C GLU A 377 0.56 -16.08 18.92
N GLN A 378 -0.12 -14.95 19.03
CA GLN A 378 0.22 -13.76 18.26
C GLN A 378 0.32 -12.58 19.23
N SER A 379 1.53 -12.05 19.40
CA SER A 379 1.85 -11.00 20.35
C SER A 379 2.69 -9.92 19.69
N PRO A 380 2.05 -9.03 18.89
CA PRO A 380 2.75 -7.97 18.19
C PRO A 380 3.21 -6.91 19.21
N LYS A 381 4.54 -6.83 19.39
CA LYS A 381 5.17 -5.84 20.28
C LYS A 381 4.93 -4.40 19.81
N VAL A 382 5.02 -3.46 20.72
CA VAL A 382 4.94 -2.04 20.39
C VAL A 382 6.11 -1.67 19.47
N ILE A 383 5.82 -0.94 18.38
CA ILE A 383 6.81 -0.60 17.35
C ILE A 383 8.00 0.17 17.93
N LYS A 384 7.75 1.05 18.91
CA LYS A 384 8.78 1.83 19.57
C LYS A 384 9.90 0.97 20.16
N ASP A 385 9.54 -0.20 20.71
CA ASP A 385 10.52 -1.13 21.29
C ASP A 385 11.28 -1.89 20.22
N MET A 386 10.71 -1.99 19.03
CA MET A 386 11.31 -2.73 17.91
C MET A 386 12.31 -1.87 17.13
N VAL A 387 12.09 -0.56 17.07
CA VAL A 387 12.89 0.35 16.23
C VAL A 387 14.02 1.04 16.98
N SER A 388 13.98 1.04 18.31
CA SER A 388 15.04 1.61 19.16
C SER A 388 16.28 0.71 19.27
N THR A 389 16.23 -0.51 18.75
CA THR A 389 17.38 -1.41 18.76
C THR A 389 18.40 -0.93 17.73
N PRO A 390 19.68 -0.68 18.12
CA PRO A 390 20.72 -0.29 17.18
C PRO A 390 20.85 -1.35 16.10
N MET A 391 20.63 -0.95 14.85
CA MET A 391 20.73 -1.84 13.72
C MET A 391 22.20 -2.09 13.40
N GLY A 392 22.66 -3.30 13.69
CA GLY A 392 23.97 -3.77 13.27
C GLY A 392 24.02 -3.89 11.75
N PHE A 393 25.11 -3.41 11.20
CA PHE A 393 25.31 -3.29 9.77
C PHE A 393 25.81 -4.59 9.18
N TYR A 394 25.10 -5.66 9.02
CA TYR A 394 25.56 -6.71 8.04
C TYR A 394 24.52 -7.83 7.92
N CYS A 395 24.05 -8.06 6.69
CA CYS A 395 23.65 -9.40 6.26
C CYS A 395 24.87 -10.30 6.31
N LYS A 396 24.87 -11.28 7.18
CA LYS A 396 25.72 -12.45 7.00
C LYS A 396 24.89 -13.50 6.26
N TYR A 397 25.18 -13.67 4.98
CA TYR A 397 24.76 -14.85 4.25
C TYR A 397 25.68 -15.98 4.63
#